data_8721533720453114cc66fbd2c5c157c0
#
_entry.id   8721533720453114cc66fbd2c5c157c0
#
_cell.length_a   1.000
_cell.length_b   1.000
_cell.length_c   1.000
_cell.angle_alpha   90.00
_cell.angle_beta   90.00
_cell.angle_gamma   90.00
#
_symmetry.space_group_name_H-M   'P 1'
#
loop_
_entity.id
_entity.type
_entity.pdbx_description
1 polymer ?
#
loop_
_entity_poly.entity_id
_entity_poly.type
_entity_poly.pdbx_seq_one_letter_code
_entity_poly.pdbx_strand_id
1 'polypeptide(L)'
;VAESPVRRTGGRSAQVRATVLNAGLAELVDVGFHALSLEGIAKRAGVNKTTLYRRWGTREALMLDAVRERAFTKVPIPDTGTLRDDLVELVRAAIANLQTPEVQAMVRVGISLAPHESSVATMVSSFWTERLAVDGVIVERAIDRGEIAPVDPGSVIEAVLGPPYFRLLITGRPVTDDFLVATVDLVLSGLRS
;
A
#
# COMPACT_ATOMS: atom_id res chain seq x y z
N VAL A 1 -6.76 -26.77 -41.91
CA VAL A 1 -7.07 -25.44 -41.30
C VAL A 1 -6.10 -25.23 -40.16
N ALA A 2 -5.10 -24.36 -40.38
CA ALA A 2 -4.10 -24.06 -39.36
C ALA A 2 -4.65 -22.98 -38.40
N GLU A 3 -4.77 -23.32 -37.12
CA GLU A 3 -5.06 -22.36 -36.06
C GLU A 3 -3.89 -21.38 -35.88
N SER A 4 -4.14 -20.10 -36.10
CA SER A 4 -3.19 -19.03 -35.81
C SER A 4 -3.02 -18.85 -34.29
N PRO A 5 -1.80 -18.73 -33.75
CA PRO A 5 -1.60 -18.55 -32.31
C PRO A 5 -2.08 -17.16 -31.88
N VAL A 6 -3.04 -17.10 -30.98
CA VAL A 6 -3.50 -15.87 -30.30
C VAL A 6 -2.32 -15.22 -29.59
N ARG A 7 -1.87 -14.10 -30.10
CA ARG A 7 -0.76 -13.30 -29.61
C ARG A 7 -1.15 -12.64 -28.29
N ARG A 8 -0.73 -13.20 -27.13
CA ARG A 8 -0.88 -12.63 -25.77
C ARG A 8 -0.05 -11.34 -25.66
N THR A 9 -0.62 -10.21 -26.08
CA THR A 9 0.03 -8.87 -26.03
C THR A 9 0.04 -8.28 -24.60
N GLY A 10 -0.72 -8.81 -23.64
CA GLY A 10 -0.80 -8.33 -22.25
C GLY A 10 0.39 -8.71 -21.35
N GLY A 11 0.99 -9.87 -21.55
CA GLY A 11 2.02 -10.41 -20.63
C GLY A 11 3.33 -9.62 -20.62
N ARG A 12 3.84 -9.22 -21.77
CA ARG A 12 5.11 -8.48 -21.89
C ARG A 12 5.03 -7.07 -21.31
N SER A 13 3.91 -6.38 -21.52
CA SER A 13 3.70 -5.03 -20.99
C SER A 13 3.53 -5.06 -19.47
N ALA A 14 2.84 -6.05 -18.92
CA ALA A 14 2.70 -6.25 -17.48
C ALA A 14 4.06 -6.60 -16.82
N GLN A 15 4.85 -7.48 -17.45
CA GLN A 15 6.19 -7.83 -16.98
C GLN A 15 7.12 -6.62 -16.93
N VAL A 16 7.15 -5.81 -17.99
CA VAL A 16 7.96 -4.57 -18.05
C VAL A 16 7.49 -3.59 -16.97
N ARG A 17 6.17 -3.44 -16.77
CA ARG A 17 5.63 -2.59 -15.71
C ARG A 17 6.13 -3.05 -14.34
N ALA A 18 5.98 -4.31 -14.00
CA ALA A 18 6.42 -4.86 -12.72
C ALA A 18 7.94 -4.66 -12.50
N THR A 19 8.76 -4.89 -13.54
CA THR A 19 10.22 -4.65 -13.49
C THR A 19 10.53 -3.19 -13.17
N VAL A 20 9.86 -2.24 -13.83
CA VAL A 20 10.08 -0.79 -13.61
C VAL A 20 9.65 -0.37 -12.21
N LEU A 21 8.49 -0.83 -11.72
CA LEU A 21 7.99 -0.48 -10.38
C LEU A 21 8.93 -1.01 -9.29
N ASN A 22 9.41 -2.25 -9.41
CA ASN A 22 10.39 -2.81 -8.47
C ASN A 22 11.73 -2.06 -8.53
N ALA A 23 12.20 -1.69 -9.73
CA ALA A 23 13.41 -0.89 -9.89
C ALA A 23 13.25 0.51 -9.26
N GLY A 24 12.06 1.12 -9.34
CA GLY A 24 11.75 2.40 -8.69
C GLY A 24 11.85 2.32 -7.18
N LEU A 25 11.28 1.30 -6.57
CA LEU A 25 11.36 1.08 -5.11
C LEU A 25 12.80 0.82 -4.66
N ALA A 26 13.56 0.00 -5.38
CA ALA A 26 14.96 -0.27 -5.08
C ALA A 26 15.83 0.99 -5.23
N GLU A 27 15.62 1.79 -6.29
CA GLU A 27 16.32 3.05 -6.49
C GLU A 27 16.03 4.04 -5.36
N LEU A 28 14.76 4.12 -4.91
CA LEU A 28 14.40 4.96 -3.78
C LEU A 28 15.18 4.60 -2.49
N VAL A 29 15.34 3.31 -2.22
CA VAL A 29 16.10 2.83 -1.04
C VAL A 29 17.57 3.24 -1.14
N ASP A 30 18.16 3.13 -2.33
CA ASP A 30 19.59 3.35 -2.52
C ASP A 30 19.98 4.84 -2.55
N VAL A 31 19.19 5.68 -3.24
CA VAL A 31 19.57 7.09 -3.47
C VAL A 31 18.69 8.11 -2.73
N GLY A 32 17.57 7.69 -2.15
CA GLY A 32 16.58 8.57 -1.53
C GLY A 32 15.72 9.34 -2.54
N PHE A 33 14.63 9.94 -2.06
CA PHE A 33 13.62 10.56 -2.93
C PHE A 33 14.15 11.78 -3.70
N HIS A 34 14.99 12.61 -3.10
CA HIS A 34 15.52 13.82 -3.76
C HIS A 34 16.39 13.51 -4.97
N ALA A 35 17.19 12.44 -4.91
CA ALA A 35 18.05 12.00 -6.01
C ALA A 35 17.34 11.04 -6.98
N LEU A 36 16.14 10.57 -6.65
CA LEU A 36 15.35 9.67 -7.48
C LEU A 36 14.98 10.34 -8.80
N SER A 37 15.23 9.64 -9.92
CA SER A 37 14.90 10.13 -11.26
C SER A 37 14.37 9.03 -12.17
N LEU A 38 13.52 9.41 -13.15
CA LEU A 38 13.04 8.45 -14.15
C LEU A 38 14.20 7.84 -14.97
N GLU A 39 15.29 8.59 -15.18
CA GLU A 39 16.49 8.08 -15.85
C GLU A 39 17.20 7.01 -15.02
N GLY A 40 17.40 7.24 -13.72
CA GLY A 40 17.99 6.27 -12.79
C GLY A 40 17.18 4.98 -12.77
N ILE A 41 15.86 5.10 -12.60
CA ILE A 41 14.93 3.97 -12.60
C ILE A 41 14.99 3.21 -13.95
N ALA A 42 14.99 3.92 -15.08
CA ALA A 42 15.06 3.31 -16.41
C ALA A 42 16.36 2.53 -16.62
N LYS A 43 17.48 3.11 -16.16
CA LYS A 43 18.80 2.45 -16.20
C LYS A 43 18.81 1.17 -15.36
N ARG A 44 18.28 1.23 -14.11
CA ARG A 44 18.17 0.07 -13.22
C ARG A 44 17.26 -1.01 -13.79
N ALA A 45 16.13 -0.63 -14.38
CA ALA A 45 15.17 -1.55 -14.99
C ALA A 45 15.63 -2.14 -16.34
N GLY A 46 16.68 -1.62 -16.95
CA GLY A 46 17.13 -2.03 -18.28
C GLY A 46 16.15 -1.66 -19.40
N VAL A 47 15.40 -0.55 -19.25
CA VAL A 47 14.41 -0.10 -20.24
C VAL A 47 14.72 1.31 -20.75
N ASN A 48 14.15 1.67 -21.92
CA ASN A 48 14.33 3.01 -22.45
C ASN A 48 13.57 4.05 -21.59
N LYS A 49 14.24 5.15 -21.22
CA LYS A 49 13.65 6.24 -20.43
C LYS A 49 12.38 6.83 -21.06
N THR A 50 12.31 6.89 -22.39
CA THR A 50 11.13 7.37 -23.11
C THR A 50 9.86 6.56 -22.75
N THR A 51 10.04 5.26 -22.43
CA THR A 51 8.93 4.41 -21.99
C THR A 51 8.37 4.87 -20.65
N LEU A 52 9.24 5.27 -19.71
CA LEU A 52 8.82 5.77 -18.40
C LEU A 52 8.13 7.12 -18.52
N TYR A 53 8.74 8.05 -19.26
CA TYR A 53 8.15 9.37 -19.49
C TYR A 53 6.78 9.30 -20.16
N ARG A 54 6.62 8.45 -21.15
CA ARG A 54 5.34 8.28 -21.84
C ARG A 54 4.26 7.67 -20.91
N ARG A 55 4.64 6.78 -19.98
CA ARG A 55 3.68 6.04 -19.16
C ARG A 55 3.32 6.77 -17.86
N TRP A 56 4.31 7.33 -17.19
CA TRP A 56 4.13 7.95 -15.87
C TRP A 56 4.36 9.47 -15.85
N GLY A 57 5.19 9.99 -16.75
CA GLY A 57 5.48 11.42 -16.84
C GLY A 57 6.39 11.94 -15.74
N THR A 58 6.10 11.60 -14.49
CA THR A 58 6.85 12.04 -13.30
C THR A 58 7.28 10.87 -12.42
N ARG A 59 8.29 11.09 -11.57
CA ARG A 59 8.74 10.11 -10.58
C ARG A 59 7.65 9.87 -9.51
N GLU A 60 6.91 10.89 -9.12
CA GLU A 60 5.82 10.80 -8.15
C GLU A 60 4.71 9.87 -8.66
N ALA A 61 4.30 10.01 -9.92
CA ALA A 61 3.31 9.13 -10.53
C ALA A 61 3.78 7.68 -10.63
N LEU A 62 5.07 7.46 -10.95
CA LEU A 62 5.66 6.12 -10.97
C LEU A 62 5.70 5.53 -9.56
N MET A 63 6.10 6.30 -8.56
CA MET A 63 6.18 5.84 -7.19
C MET A 63 4.80 5.54 -6.60
N LEU A 64 3.78 6.36 -6.92
CA LEU A 64 2.40 6.07 -6.54
C LEU A 64 1.93 4.72 -7.11
N ASP A 65 2.20 4.48 -8.40
CA ASP A 65 1.87 3.20 -9.05
C ASP A 65 2.63 2.02 -8.40
N ALA A 66 3.90 2.22 -8.00
CA ALA A 66 4.70 1.21 -7.32
C ALA A 66 4.17 0.87 -5.92
N VAL A 67 3.78 1.87 -5.15
CA VAL A 67 3.20 1.69 -3.81
C VAL A 67 1.86 1.00 -3.90
N ARG A 68 1.00 1.41 -4.84
CA ARG A 68 -0.31 0.78 -5.10
C ARG A 68 -0.14 -0.70 -5.43
N GLU A 69 0.67 -1.02 -6.45
CA GLU A 69 0.93 -2.40 -6.86
C GLU A 69 1.37 -3.26 -5.68
N ARG A 70 2.31 -2.74 -4.88
CA ARG A 70 2.83 -3.46 -3.73
C ARG A 70 1.78 -3.63 -2.64
N ALA A 71 1.04 -2.57 -2.29
CA ALA A 71 0.02 -2.63 -1.25
C ALA A 71 -1.09 -3.62 -1.61
N PHE A 72 -1.63 -3.56 -2.83
CA PHE A 72 -2.70 -4.46 -3.25
C PHE A 72 -2.23 -5.92 -3.46
N THR A 73 -0.94 -6.14 -3.76
CA THR A 73 -0.39 -7.49 -3.93
C THR A 73 0.01 -8.13 -2.60
N LYS A 74 0.55 -7.34 -1.65
CA LYS A 74 1.13 -7.84 -0.40
C LYS A 74 0.19 -7.77 0.79
N VAL A 75 -0.86 -6.97 0.68
CA VAL A 75 -1.88 -6.82 1.71
C VAL A 75 -3.25 -7.10 1.08
N PRO A 76 -3.59 -8.38 0.86
CA PRO A 76 -4.89 -8.78 0.32
C PRO A 76 -6.00 -8.42 1.32
N ILE A 77 -7.22 -8.32 0.82
CA ILE A 77 -8.41 -8.11 1.67
C ILE A 77 -8.86 -9.46 2.20
N PRO A 78 -8.79 -9.71 3.52
CA PRO A 78 -9.25 -10.94 4.12
C PRO A 78 -10.76 -11.14 3.99
N ASP A 79 -11.17 -12.41 4.05
CA ASP A 79 -12.58 -12.81 4.07
C ASP A 79 -12.70 -14.13 4.88
N THR A 80 -12.47 -14.02 6.18
CA THR A 80 -12.43 -15.17 7.12
C THR A 80 -13.81 -15.54 7.66
N GLY A 81 -14.78 -14.64 7.47
CA GLY A 81 -16.14 -14.81 7.96
C GLY A 81 -16.47 -14.01 9.23
N THR A 82 -15.50 -13.39 9.89
CA THR A 82 -15.73 -12.50 11.04
C THR A 82 -14.94 -11.19 10.90
N LEU A 83 -15.52 -10.08 11.38
CA LEU A 83 -14.84 -8.78 11.37
C LEU A 83 -13.50 -8.84 12.14
N ARG A 84 -13.51 -9.52 13.29
CA ARG A 84 -12.33 -9.62 14.16
C ARG A 84 -11.15 -10.27 13.43
N ASP A 85 -11.37 -11.42 12.84
CA ASP A 85 -10.29 -12.18 12.20
C ASP A 85 -9.84 -11.50 10.92
N ASP A 86 -10.76 -10.90 10.15
CA ASP A 86 -10.45 -10.09 8.97
C ASP A 86 -9.54 -8.90 9.34
N LEU A 87 -9.87 -8.15 10.41
CA LEU A 87 -9.06 -7.02 10.86
C LEU A 87 -7.69 -7.47 11.37
N VAL A 88 -7.60 -8.58 12.11
CA VAL A 88 -6.31 -9.12 12.59
C VAL A 88 -5.42 -9.52 11.40
N GLU A 89 -5.95 -10.21 10.40
CA GLU A 89 -5.18 -10.60 9.22
C GLU A 89 -4.77 -9.39 8.38
N LEU A 90 -5.66 -8.42 8.18
CA LEU A 90 -5.35 -7.17 7.48
C LEU A 90 -4.18 -6.44 8.15
N VAL A 91 -4.28 -6.20 9.46
CA VAL A 91 -3.25 -5.45 10.21
C VAL A 91 -1.93 -6.21 10.22
N ARG A 92 -1.95 -7.54 10.38
CA ARG A 92 -0.76 -8.39 10.32
C ARG A 92 -0.07 -8.26 8.95
N ALA A 93 -0.80 -8.39 7.85
CA ALA A 93 -0.26 -8.24 6.50
C ALA A 93 0.26 -6.82 6.23
N ALA A 94 -0.46 -5.78 6.68
CA ALA A 94 -0.05 -4.39 6.55
C ALA A 94 1.28 -4.11 7.27
N ILE A 95 1.43 -4.61 8.51
CA ILE A 95 2.64 -4.43 9.30
C ILE A 95 3.82 -5.21 8.72
N ALA A 96 3.62 -6.45 8.27
CA ALA A 96 4.66 -7.21 7.58
C ALA A 96 5.16 -6.49 6.32
N ASN A 97 4.25 -5.89 5.55
CA ASN A 97 4.61 -5.07 4.39
C ASN A 97 5.34 -3.77 4.80
N LEU A 98 4.87 -3.08 5.85
CA LEU A 98 5.50 -1.85 6.38
C LEU A 98 6.92 -2.07 6.89
N GLN A 99 7.25 -3.27 7.38
CA GLN A 99 8.59 -3.61 7.86
C GLN A 99 9.63 -3.78 6.73
N THR A 100 9.22 -3.79 5.47
CA THR A 100 10.15 -3.88 4.35
C THR A 100 10.85 -2.55 4.09
N PRO A 101 12.15 -2.55 3.69
CA PRO A 101 12.93 -1.33 3.47
C PRO A 101 12.27 -0.35 2.49
N GLU A 102 11.68 -0.86 1.43
CA GLU A 102 11.06 -0.07 0.37
C GLU A 102 9.82 0.68 0.88
N VAL A 103 8.95 0.00 1.65
CA VAL A 103 7.74 0.62 2.21
C VAL A 103 8.11 1.61 3.30
N GLN A 104 9.08 1.29 4.15
CA GLN A 104 9.60 2.25 5.14
C GLN A 104 10.17 3.51 4.48
N ALA A 105 10.93 3.37 3.38
CA ALA A 105 11.44 4.51 2.63
C ALA A 105 10.29 5.39 2.09
N MET A 106 9.26 4.79 1.51
CA MET A 106 8.08 5.51 1.01
C MET A 106 7.30 6.22 2.11
N VAL A 107 7.07 5.56 3.24
CA VAL A 107 6.36 6.17 4.37
C VAL A 107 7.16 7.36 4.93
N ARG A 108 8.48 7.24 5.06
CA ARG A 108 9.35 8.36 5.48
C ARG A 108 9.28 9.52 4.51
N VAL A 109 9.26 9.26 3.19
CA VAL A 109 9.05 10.30 2.16
C VAL A 109 7.72 11.01 2.39
N GLY A 110 6.62 10.26 2.58
CA GLY A 110 5.31 10.82 2.86
C GLY A 110 5.30 11.71 4.10
N ILE A 111 5.81 11.21 5.22
CA ILE A 111 5.86 11.97 6.49
C ILE A 111 6.73 13.22 6.38
N SER A 112 7.90 13.12 5.73
CA SER A 112 8.88 14.22 5.70
C SER A 112 8.57 15.28 4.66
N LEU A 113 8.06 14.90 3.48
CA LEU A 113 7.94 15.79 2.34
C LEU A 113 6.52 16.27 2.05
N ALA A 114 5.47 15.47 2.36
CA ALA A 114 4.10 15.87 2.09
C ALA A 114 3.70 17.24 2.71
N PRO A 115 4.19 17.62 3.91
CA PRO A 115 3.91 18.97 4.45
C PRO A 115 4.52 20.12 3.64
N HIS A 116 5.51 19.85 2.79
CA HIS A 116 6.31 20.87 2.09
C HIS A 116 6.23 20.76 0.56
N GLU A 117 5.85 19.61 0.02
CA GLU A 117 5.79 19.33 -1.41
C GLU A 117 4.39 18.86 -1.82
N SER A 118 3.64 19.71 -2.53
CA SER A 118 2.25 19.42 -2.93
C SER A 118 2.09 18.18 -3.81
N SER A 119 3.09 17.85 -4.64
CA SER A 119 3.10 16.63 -5.45
C SER A 119 3.17 15.37 -4.58
N VAL A 120 3.98 15.39 -3.52
CA VAL A 120 4.07 14.30 -2.55
C VAL A 120 2.81 14.23 -1.70
N ALA A 121 2.28 15.37 -1.25
CA ALA A 121 1.00 15.41 -0.52
C ALA A 121 -0.14 14.79 -1.33
N THR A 122 -0.26 15.14 -2.62
CA THR A 122 -1.25 14.56 -3.52
C THR A 122 -1.05 13.05 -3.69
N MET A 123 0.18 12.60 -3.85
CA MET A 123 0.52 11.17 -3.95
C MET A 123 0.07 10.41 -2.69
N VAL A 124 0.42 10.91 -1.50
CA VAL A 124 0.07 10.29 -0.21
C VAL A 124 -1.44 10.27 0.00
N SER A 125 -2.12 11.40 -0.23
CA SER A 125 -3.57 11.50 -0.10
C SER A 125 -4.30 10.55 -1.05
N SER A 126 -3.89 10.52 -2.34
CA SER A 126 -4.50 9.62 -3.33
C SER A 126 -4.33 8.14 -2.95
N PHE A 127 -3.16 7.76 -2.44
CA PHE A 127 -2.92 6.40 -1.97
C PHE A 127 -3.85 6.02 -0.82
N TRP A 128 -3.90 6.85 0.24
CA TRP A 128 -4.70 6.52 1.42
C TRP A 128 -6.20 6.56 1.16
N THR A 129 -6.69 7.50 0.34
CA THR A 129 -8.10 7.53 -0.06
C THR A 129 -8.52 6.22 -0.73
N GLU A 130 -7.71 5.74 -1.68
CA GLU A 130 -7.98 4.48 -2.37
C GLU A 130 -7.82 3.27 -1.44
N ARG A 131 -6.77 3.25 -0.62
CA ARG A 131 -6.48 2.12 0.27
C ARG A 131 -7.56 1.95 1.34
N LEU A 132 -7.97 3.02 2.00
CA LEU A 132 -9.02 2.99 3.02
C LEU A 132 -10.37 2.54 2.45
N ALA A 133 -10.70 2.97 1.22
CA ALA A 133 -11.91 2.51 0.54
C ALA A 133 -11.87 0.99 0.27
N VAL A 134 -10.73 0.47 -0.15
CA VAL A 134 -10.57 -0.97 -0.42
C VAL A 134 -10.57 -1.78 0.88
N ASP A 135 -9.84 -1.34 1.91
CA ASP A 135 -9.81 -2.03 3.21
C ASP A 135 -11.16 -1.96 3.93
N GLY A 136 -11.90 -0.87 3.74
CA GLY A 136 -13.22 -0.64 4.32
C GLY A 136 -14.27 -1.69 3.96
N VAL A 137 -14.09 -2.41 2.84
CA VAL A 137 -14.95 -3.53 2.43
C VAL A 137 -15.08 -4.60 3.54
N ILE A 138 -14.05 -4.79 4.36
CA ILE A 138 -14.11 -5.69 5.52
C ILE A 138 -15.21 -5.26 6.49
N VAL A 139 -15.26 -3.96 6.78
CA VAL A 139 -16.24 -3.37 7.71
C VAL A 139 -17.63 -3.37 7.10
N GLU A 140 -17.76 -3.05 5.81
CA GLU A 140 -19.03 -3.10 5.09
C GLU A 140 -19.64 -4.50 5.13
N ARG A 141 -18.85 -5.55 4.90
CA ARG A 141 -19.30 -6.96 5.02
C ARG A 141 -19.78 -7.28 6.44
N ALA A 142 -19.12 -6.77 7.48
CA ALA A 142 -19.51 -6.99 8.87
C ALA A 142 -20.84 -6.29 9.19
N ILE A 143 -21.08 -5.08 8.67
CA ILE A 143 -22.37 -4.37 8.76
C ILE A 143 -23.46 -5.18 8.08
N ASP A 144 -23.20 -5.66 6.86
CA ASP A 144 -24.17 -6.47 6.08
C ASP A 144 -24.52 -7.79 6.77
N ARG A 145 -23.57 -8.40 7.51
CA ARG A 145 -23.80 -9.59 8.34
C ARG A 145 -24.46 -9.28 9.68
N GLY A 146 -24.64 -8.01 10.06
CA GLY A 146 -25.22 -7.59 11.34
C GLY A 146 -24.28 -7.81 12.54
N GLU A 147 -22.96 -7.95 12.32
CA GLU A 147 -21.97 -8.08 13.40
C GLU A 147 -21.77 -6.78 14.18
N ILE A 148 -21.89 -5.65 13.51
CA ILE A 148 -21.77 -4.30 14.07
C ILE A 148 -22.84 -3.36 13.51
N ALA A 149 -23.14 -2.30 14.26
CA ALA A 149 -23.99 -1.22 13.77
C ALA A 149 -23.30 -0.44 12.63
N PRO A 150 -24.04 0.27 11.75
CA PRO A 150 -23.46 1.13 10.74
C PRO A 150 -22.47 2.13 11.33
N VAL A 151 -21.27 2.17 10.77
CA VAL A 151 -20.15 3.03 11.15
C VAL A 151 -19.37 3.41 9.90
N ASP A 152 -18.61 4.51 9.94
CA ASP A 152 -17.70 4.84 8.84
C ASP A 152 -16.57 3.81 8.73
N PRO A 153 -16.50 3.04 7.60
CA PRO A 153 -15.51 1.98 7.44
C PRO A 153 -14.06 2.49 7.52
N GLY A 154 -13.79 3.68 6.94
CA GLY A 154 -12.46 4.28 6.96
C GLY A 154 -11.95 4.53 8.38
N SER A 155 -12.80 5.05 9.26
CA SER A 155 -12.47 5.31 10.66
C SER A 155 -12.09 4.04 11.42
N VAL A 156 -12.77 2.91 11.18
CA VAL A 156 -12.42 1.63 11.80
C VAL A 156 -11.05 1.16 11.33
N ILE A 157 -10.76 1.23 10.03
CA ILE A 157 -9.47 0.86 9.46
C ILE A 157 -8.35 1.76 10.01
N GLU A 158 -8.56 3.07 10.08
CA GLU A 158 -7.60 4.00 10.69
C GLU A 158 -7.33 3.69 12.15
N ALA A 159 -8.37 3.36 12.92
CA ALA A 159 -8.24 3.04 14.33
C ALA A 159 -7.42 1.77 14.60
N VAL A 160 -7.51 0.74 13.73
CA VAL A 160 -6.74 -0.50 13.92
C VAL A 160 -5.32 -0.39 13.34
N LEU A 161 -5.09 0.43 12.30
CA LEU A 161 -3.77 0.64 11.70
C LEU A 161 -2.93 1.67 12.46
N GLY A 162 -3.55 2.69 13.05
CA GLY A 162 -2.86 3.80 13.70
C GLY A 162 -1.88 3.37 14.80
N PRO A 163 -2.28 2.60 15.82
CA PRO A 163 -1.40 2.20 16.92
C PRO A 163 -0.15 1.41 16.48
N PRO A 164 -0.24 0.39 15.57
CA PRO A 164 0.95 -0.27 15.05
C PRO A 164 1.87 0.65 14.25
N TYR A 165 1.33 1.53 13.41
CA TYR A 165 2.10 2.54 12.67
C TYR A 165 2.82 3.49 13.62
N PHE A 166 2.14 3.98 14.67
CA PHE A 166 2.75 4.82 15.70
C PHE A 166 3.93 4.11 16.39
N ARG A 167 3.76 2.82 16.73
CA ARG A 167 4.87 2.05 17.31
C ARG A 167 6.08 1.96 16.39
N LEU A 168 5.87 1.57 15.14
CA LEU A 168 6.97 1.34 14.21
C LEU A 168 7.65 2.63 13.74
N LEU A 169 6.87 3.68 13.47
CA LEU A 169 7.38 4.88 12.80
C LEU A 169 7.80 5.99 13.77
N ILE A 170 7.17 6.05 14.96
CA ILE A 170 7.39 7.15 15.90
C ILE A 170 8.19 6.69 17.12
N THR A 171 7.76 5.60 17.79
CA THR A 171 8.37 5.20 19.05
C THR A 171 9.48 4.14 18.92
N GLY A 172 9.60 3.50 17.75
CA GLY A 172 10.55 2.40 17.53
C GLY A 172 10.24 1.14 18.35
N ARG A 173 9.06 1.05 18.98
CA ARG A 173 8.68 -0.10 19.79
C ARG A 173 8.31 -1.29 18.92
N PRO A 174 8.60 -2.53 19.35
CA PRO A 174 8.22 -3.70 18.58
C PRO A 174 6.70 -3.86 18.49
N VAL A 175 6.24 -4.29 17.33
CA VAL A 175 4.85 -4.69 17.10
C VAL A 175 4.81 -6.21 17.12
N THR A 176 4.23 -6.75 18.21
CA THR A 176 4.02 -8.19 18.38
C THR A 176 2.62 -8.59 17.94
N ASP A 177 2.41 -9.88 17.68
CA ASP A 177 1.08 -10.38 17.33
C ASP A 177 0.05 -10.13 18.44
N ASP A 178 0.44 -10.33 19.69
CA ASP A 178 -0.42 -10.03 20.86
C ASP A 178 -0.85 -8.55 20.87
N PHE A 179 0.05 -7.64 20.51
CA PHE A 179 -0.30 -6.23 20.41
C PHE A 179 -1.29 -5.94 19.28
N LEU A 180 -1.14 -6.59 18.13
CA LEU A 180 -2.07 -6.44 17.01
C LEU A 180 -3.47 -6.93 17.41
N VAL A 181 -3.54 -8.12 17.98
CA VAL A 181 -4.80 -8.71 18.47
C VAL A 181 -5.45 -7.82 19.52
N ALA A 182 -4.70 -7.38 20.54
CA ALA A 182 -5.22 -6.49 21.57
C ALA A 182 -5.72 -5.14 21.01
N THR A 183 -5.04 -4.61 19.98
CA THR A 183 -5.48 -3.36 19.32
C THR A 183 -6.82 -3.56 18.61
N VAL A 184 -6.98 -4.65 17.87
CA VAL A 184 -8.25 -4.97 17.21
C VAL A 184 -9.37 -5.17 18.24
N ASP A 185 -9.12 -5.95 19.30
CA ASP A 185 -10.12 -6.21 20.34
C ASP A 185 -10.54 -4.92 21.06
N LEU A 186 -9.61 -3.98 21.28
CA LEU A 186 -9.91 -2.66 21.85
C LEU A 186 -10.84 -1.84 20.94
N VAL A 187 -10.55 -1.80 19.64
CA VAL A 187 -11.40 -1.07 18.68
C VAL A 187 -12.79 -1.71 18.61
N LEU A 188 -12.88 -3.03 18.51
CA LEU A 188 -14.14 -3.75 18.45
C LEU A 188 -14.99 -3.58 19.73
N SER A 189 -14.36 -3.43 20.91
CA SER A 189 -15.08 -3.15 22.14
C SER A 189 -15.82 -1.81 22.09
N GLY A 190 -15.24 -0.81 21.43
CA GLY A 190 -15.86 0.50 21.21
C GLY A 190 -17.01 0.49 20.20
N LEU A 191 -17.05 -0.48 19.28
CA LEU A 191 -18.13 -0.60 18.27
C LEU A 191 -19.37 -1.32 18.80
N ARG A 192 -19.29 -1.94 19.97
CA ARG A 192 -20.40 -2.68 20.62
C ARG A 192 -21.17 -1.85 21.65
N SER A 193 -20.71 -0.65 21.94
CA SER A 193 -21.35 0.29 22.86
C SER A 193 -22.28 1.23 22.13
#